data_63c2b53f5c0cc0fec17d709d2d4f20d5
#
_entry.id   63c2b53f5c0cc0fec17d709d2d4f20d5
#
_cell.length_a   1.000
_cell.length_b   1.000
_cell.length_c   1.000
_cell.angle_alpha   90.00
_cell.angle_beta   90.00
_cell.angle_gamma   90.00
#
_symmetry.space_group_name_H-M   'P 1'
#
loop_
_entity.id
_entity.type
_entity.pdbx_description
1 polymer ?
#
loop_
_entity_poly.entity_id
_entity_poly.type
_entity_poly.pdbx_seq_one_letter_code
_entity_poly.pdbx_strand_id
1 'polypeptide(L)'
;TNKYGVLIAKVIPKIISAPTWNIKASIIKNSLSGRKLYDFDLSSDSDVYLFNSINDRFYNDYPSQDSNSDNLDFDSFVEAKFATQFEKFRTGWKLVREPDPLILPDGRAFIADFLFEKYGKKIYFEIVGFWTAQYLKRKFKKIYEISKLSDNKNDLLVAINEHSFVSESGEIKNLLSDSILDYDKIIVYKKDSIPMKKIIFYLKSIDSQIMNQNLETYRSAMTEYIVELLNKNQDIINLEEISKTYGVSINSISNIISNLRTNNHIQKYIIQNSLLISKGKLNEIKYRIGDIDNLIEIQEIFQNNNIPIQYTIDILKYLEYEIVWKGMDSSNIIIKRKT
;
A
#
# COMPACT_ATOMS: atom_id res chain seq x y z
N THR A 1 12.97 -4.32 29.22
CA THR A 1 11.56 -4.59 29.63
C THR A 1 10.91 -5.67 28.77
N ASN A 2 11.27 -5.83 27.49
CA ASN A 2 10.68 -6.86 26.61
C ASN A 2 11.00 -8.31 27.07
N LYS A 3 12.12 -8.53 27.74
CA LYS A 3 12.50 -9.87 28.27
C LYS A 3 11.48 -10.48 29.23
N TYR A 4 10.86 -9.65 30.08
CA TYR A 4 9.89 -10.14 31.08
C TYR A 4 8.54 -10.50 30.47
N GLY A 5 8.08 -9.76 29.46
CA GLY A 5 6.82 -10.07 28.76
C GLY A 5 6.88 -11.44 28.06
N VAL A 6 7.97 -11.74 27.38
CA VAL A 6 8.18 -13.05 26.74
C VAL A 6 8.26 -14.20 27.74
N LEU A 7 8.93 -13.96 28.91
CA LEU A 7 9.00 -14.98 29.96
C LEU A 7 7.63 -15.26 30.58
N ILE A 8 6.83 -14.22 30.83
CA ILE A 8 5.46 -14.35 31.34
C ILE A 8 4.59 -15.11 30.31
N ALA A 9 4.69 -14.76 29.01
CA ALA A 9 3.96 -15.44 27.97
C ALA A 9 4.23 -16.95 27.91
N LYS A 10 5.47 -17.40 28.22
CA LYS A 10 5.85 -18.81 28.29
C LYS A 10 5.18 -19.57 29.46
N VAL A 11 4.67 -18.87 30.47
CA VAL A 11 3.99 -19.50 31.61
C VAL A 11 2.50 -19.69 31.32
N ILE A 12 1.91 -18.91 30.40
CA ILE A 12 0.49 -18.96 30.04
C ILE A 12 0.03 -20.39 29.67
N PRO A 13 0.73 -21.16 28.81
CA PRO A 13 0.31 -22.53 28.48
C PRO A 13 0.19 -23.45 29.70
N LYS A 14 1.01 -23.26 30.72
CA LYS A 14 0.95 -24.03 31.97
C LYS A 14 -0.24 -23.61 32.84
N ILE A 15 -0.57 -22.31 32.86
CA ILE A 15 -1.72 -21.81 33.61
C ILE A 15 -3.03 -22.34 33.00
N ILE A 16 -3.17 -22.23 31.67
CA ILE A 16 -4.40 -22.64 30.98
C ILE A 16 -4.59 -24.16 30.91
N SER A 17 -3.60 -24.97 31.28
CA SER A 17 -3.76 -26.44 31.44
C SER A 17 -4.40 -26.84 32.77
N ALA A 18 -4.57 -25.91 33.73
CA ALA A 18 -5.26 -26.17 34.99
C ALA A 18 -6.79 -26.28 34.74
N PRO A 19 -7.52 -27.07 35.58
CA PRO A 19 -8.98 -27.23 35.42
C PRO A 19 -9.77 -25.93 35.52
N THR A 20 -9.32 -25.02 36.38
CA THR A 20 -9.86 -23.66 36.56
C THR A 20 -8.75 -22.65 36.62
N TRP A 21 -8.88 -21.58 35.88
CA TRP A 21 -7.87 -20.52 35.83
C TRP A 21 -8.49 -19.17 35.47
N ASN A 22 -7.83 -18.11 35.85
CA ASN A 22 -8.15 -16.75 35.44
C ASN A 22 -6.84 -16.01 35.21
N ILE A 23 -6.74 -15.29 34.09
CA ILE A 23 -5.59 -14.47 33.71
C ILE A 23 -6.06 -13.06 33.48
N LYS A 24 -5.59 -12.12 34.28
CA LYS A 24 -5.78 -10.68 34.09
C LYS A 24 -4.44 -10.03 33.87
N ALA A 25 -4.34 -9.26 32.80
CA ALA A 25 -3.10 -8.55 32.46
C ALA A 25 -3.42 -7.22 31.77
N SER A 26 -2.62 -6.21 32.05
CA SER A 26 -2.61 -4.96 31.30
C SER A 26 -1.42 -4.97 30.34
N ILE A 27 -1.69 -4.96 29.04
CA ILE A 27 -0.70 -5.04 27.98
C ILE A 27 -0.44 -3.65 27.44
N ILE A 28 0.79 -3.18 27.50
CA ILE A 28 1.20 -1.91 26.91
C ILE A 28 1.81 -2.20 25.56
N LYS A 29 1.18 -1.69 24.48
CA LYS A 29 1.70 -1.73 23.13
C LYS A 29 2.18 -0.34 22.71
N ASN A 30 3.44 -0.26 22.25
CA ASN A 30 3.96 0.94 21.62
C ASN A 30 3.63 0.86 20.13
N SER A 31 2.80 1.76 19.64
CA SER A 31 2.45 1.86 18.22
C SER A 31 2.91 3.21 17.66
N LEU A 32 2.84 3.37 16.34
CA LEU A 32 3.13 4.64 15.67
C LEU A 32 2.16 5.76 16.08
N SER A 33 0.95 5.40 16.55
CA SER A 33 -0.05 6.31 17.11
C SER A 33 0.14 6.61 18.60
N GLY A 34 1.24 6.13 19.20
CA GLY A 34 1.56 6.32 20.60
C GLY A 34 1.45 5.05 21.45
N ARG A 35 1.53 5.22 22.75
CA ARG A 35 1.48 4.13 23.72
C ARG A 35 0.02 3.83 24.07
N LYS A 36 -0.43 2.60 23.82
CA LYS A 36 -1.80 2.13 24.15
C LYS A 36 -1.76 1.08 25.23
N LEU A 37 -2.76 1.12 26.11
CA LEU A 37 -2.99 0.14 27.16
C LEU A 37 -4.18 -0.73 26.76
N TYR A 38 -4.01 -2.03 26.82
CA TYR A 38 -5.07 -3.03 26.60
C TYR A 38 -5.24 -3.85 27.87
N ASP A 39 -6.46 -3.99 28.33
CA ASP A 39 -6.79 -4.89 29.41
C ASP A 39 -7.17 -6.26 28.86
N PHE A 40 -6.53 -7.27 29.38
CA PHE A 40 -6.69 -8.65 29.00
C PHE A 40 -7.27 -9.41 30.19
N ASP A 41 -8.47 -9.97 30.03
CA ASP A 41 -9.16 -10.75 31.06
C ASP A 41 -9.70 -12.03 30.44
N LEU A 42 -9.12 -13.16 30.82
CA LEU A 42 -9.52 -14.49 30.35
C LEU A 42 -9.66 -15.45 31.54
N SER A 43 -10.67 -16.32 31.50
CA SER A 43 -10.88 -17.37 32.48
C SER A 43 -11.19 -18.71 31.82
N SER A 44 -11.14 -19.80 32.60
CA SER A 44 -11.58 -21.13 32.15
C SER A 44 -13.01 -21.18 31.67
N ASP A 45 -13.85 -20.22 32.12
CA ASP A 45 -15.28 -20.13 31.76
C ASP A 45 -15.48 -19.25 30.50
N SER A 46 -14.44 -18.58 30.04
CA SER A 46 -14.51 -17.86 28.77
C SER A 46 -14.54 -18.87 27.62
N ASP A 47 -15.28 -18.58 26.52
CA ASP A 47 -15.31 -19.39 25.28
C ASP A 47 -13.94 -19.42 24.56
N VAL A 48 -12.88 -19.52 25.33
CA VAL A 48 -11.52 -19.73 24.84
C VAL A 48 -11.34 -21.23 24.65
N TYR A 49 -11.38 -21.65 23.40
CA TYR A 49 -11.10 -23.04 23.05
C TYR A 49 -9.67 -23.39 23.40
N LEU A 50 -9.49 -24.06 24.54
CA LEU A 50 -8.20 -24.59 24.95
C LEU A 50 -7.81 -25.75 24.04
N PHE A 51 -6.61 -25.67 23.53
CA PHE A 51 -5.99 -26.71 22.72
C PHE A 51 -5.47 -27.90 23.55
N ASN A 52 -6.26 -28.42 24.50
CA ASN A 52 -5.88 -29.58 25.27
C ASN A 52 -5.77 -30.87 24.43
N SER A 53 -6.32 -30.86 23.20
CA SER A 53 -6.22 -32.03 22.30
C SER A 53 -4.98 -32.03 21.40
N ILE A 54 -4.15 -31.00 21.45
CA ILE A 54 -2.95 -30.94 20.61
C ILE A 54 -1.77 -31.64 21.28
N ASN A 55 -1.70 -31.67 22.61
CA ASN A 55 -0.57 -32.23 23.31
C ASN A 55 -0.45 -33.76 23.22
N ASP A 56 -1.57 -34.51 23.01
CA ASP A 56 -1.49 -35.97 23.01
C ASP A 56 -1.23 -36.62 21.64
N ARG A 57 -1.38 -35.87 20.53
CA ARG A 57 -1.14 -36.45 19.19
C ARG A 57 0.11 -35.89 18.49
N PHE A 58 0.54 -34.68 18.80
CA PHE A 58 1.69 -34.09 18.12
C PHE A 58 3.05 -34.51 18.71
N TYR A 59 3.09 -34.97 19.96
CA TYR A 59 4.34 -35.47 20.56
C TYR A 59 4.69 -36.91 20.14
N ASN A 60 3.71 -37.69 19.62
CA ASN A 60 3.94 -39.08 19.26
C ASN A 60 4.21 -39.37 17.80
N ASP A 61 3.99 -38.38 16.89
CA ASP A 61 4.15 -38.60 15.43
C ASP A 61 5.37 -37.90 14.82
N TYR A 62 6.16 -37.20 15.63
CA TYR A 62 7.45 -36.67 15.16
C TYR A 62 8.59 -37.20 16.01
N PRO A 63 9.65 -37.79 15.41
CA PRO A 63 10.85 -38.13 16.14
C PRO A 63 11.43 -36.86 16.76
N SER A 64 11.74 -36.95 18.06
CA SER A 64 12.33 -35.93 18.89
C SER A 64 13.61 -35.35 18.28
N GLN A 65 13.49 -34.33 17.48
CA GLN A 65 14.54 -33.35 17.14
C GLN A 65 13.87 -31.99 16.98
N ASP A 66 14.11 -31.12 17.90
CA ASP A 66 14.04 -29.63 17.90
C ASP A 66 13.20 -28.91 16.82
N SER A 67 11.93 -29.32 16.55
CA SER A 67 11.15 -28.77 15.43
C SER A 67 10.09 -27.71 15.81
N ASN A 68 9.98 -27.30 17.08
CA ASN A 68 9.03 -26.25 17.48
C ASN A 68 9.57 -24.83 17.32
N SER A 69 10.88 -24.64 17.11
CA SER A 69 11.44 -23.35 16.73
C SER A 69 11.26 -23.08 15.24
N ASP A 70 11.33 -24.12 14.39
CA ASP A 70 11.39 -23.96 12.93
C ASP A 70 10.10 -23.41 12.32
N ASN A 71 8.92 -23.75 12.84
CA ASN A 71 7.66 -23.23 12.28
C ASN A 71 7.40 -21.76 12.66
N LEU A 72 7.74 -21.35 13.88
CA LEU A 72 7.66 -19.95 14.30
C LEU A 72 8.71 -19.09 13.61
N ASP A 73 9.93 -19.66 13.44
CA ASP A 73 11.02 -19.01 12.71
C ASP A 73 10.70 -18.93 11.21
N PHE A 74 10.00 -19.91 10.65
CA PHE A 74 9.61 -19.96 9.25
C PHE A 74 8.59 -18.88 8.91
N ASP A 75 7.53 -18.71 9.67
CA ASP A 75 6.52 -17.65 9.44
C ASP A 75 7.16 -16.27 9.61
N SER A 76 7.96 -16.08 10.66
CA SER A 76 8.74 -14.86 10.88
C SER A 76 9.70 -14.55 9.71
N PHE A 77 10.26 -15.61 9.07
CA PHE A 77 11.13 -15.44 7.90
C PHE A 77 10.37 -14.97 6.67
N VAL A 78 9.19 -15.55 6.37
CA VAL A 78 8.34 -15.13 5.23
C VAL A 78 7.89 -13.70 5.40
N GLU A 79 7.46 -13.32 6.62
CA GLU A 79 7.08 -11.96 6.96
C GLU A 79 8.24 -10.97 6.79
N ALA A 80 9.41 -11.28 7.34
CA ALA A 80 10.60 -10.43 7.25
C ALA A 80 11.03 -10.24 5.78
N LYS A 81 11.03 -11.33 5.00
CA LYS A 81 11.34 -11.31 3.57
C LYS A 81 10.34 -10.47 2.79
N PHE A 82 9.04 -10.60 3.10
CA PHE A 82 8.00 -9.81 2.49
C PHE A 82 8.19 -8.32 2.77
N ALA A 83 8.37 -7.93 4.04
CA ALA A 83 8.57 -6.53 4.43
C ALA A 83 9.76 -5.90 3.71
N THR A 84 10.92 -6.60 3.72
CA THR A 84 12.13 -6.15 3.02
C THR A 84 11.94 -6.00 1.51
N GLN A 85 11.14 -6.88 0.90
CA GLN A 85 10.84 -6.78 -0.52
C GLN A 85 9.88 -5.62 -0.82
N PHE A 86 8.86 -5.43 0.00
CA PHE A 86 7.85 -4.38 -0.19
C PHE A 86 8.47 -2.98 -0.12
N GLU A 87 9.40 -2.74 0.80
CA GLU A 87 10.08 -1.45 0.96
C GLU A 87 10.85 -1.01 -0.31
N LYS A 88 11.31 -1.97 -1.13
CA LYS A 88 11.99 -1.67 -2.40
C LYS A 88 11.04 -1.09 -3.46
N PHE A 89 9.74 -1.33 -3.31
CA PHE A 89 8.73 -0.80 -4.23
C PHE A 89 8.17 0.50 -3.65
N ARG A 90 8.48 1.61 -4.28
CA ARG A 90 7.99 2.94 -3.89
C ARG A 90 6.50 3.11 -4.23
N THR A 91 5.63 2.34 -3.56
CA THR A 91 4.17 2.35 -3.81
C THR A 91 3.46 3.56 -3.24
N GLY A 92 4.09 4.28 -2.31
CA GLY A 92 3.46 5.34 -1.52
C GLY A 92 2.53 4.80 -0.41
N TRP A 93 2.34 3.48 -0.30
CA TRP A 93 1.67 2.84 0.83
C TRP A 93 2.65 2.62 1.98
N LYS A 94 2.22 3.00 3.18
CA LYS A 94 2.97 2.73 4.41
C LYS A 94 2.68 1.30 4.84
N LEU A 95 3.72 0.51 5.08
CA LEU A 95 3.63 -0.81 5.67
C LEU A 95 3.85 -0.72 7.18
N VAL A 96 2.93 -1.21 7.96
CA VAL A 96 3.02 -1.29 9.43
C VAL A 96 3.00 -2.75 9.81
N ARG A 97 4.05 -3.22 10.49
CA ARG A 97 4.13 -4.58 11.03
C ARG A 97 3.42 -4.64 12.38
N GLU A 98 2.72 -5.73 12.64
CA GLU A 98 1.97 -5.94 13.88
C GLU A 98 1.11 -4.71 14.26
N PRO A 99 0.12 -4.33 13.42
CA PRO A 99 -0.68 -3.15 13.69
C PRO A 99 -1.47 -3.27 14.99
N ASP A 100 -2.13 -2.18 15.38
CA ASP A 100 -3.07 -2.23 16.50
C ASP A 100 -4.17 -3.27 16.22
N PRO A 101 -4.60 -4.03 17.24
CA PRO A 101 -5.66 -5.01 17.10
C PRO A 101 -6.95 -4.40 16.55
N LEU A 102 -7.57 -5.07 15.60
CA LEU A 102 -8.94 -4.79 15.20
C LEU A 102 -9.88 -5.47 16.22
N ILE A 103 -10.64 -4.68 16.94
CA ILE A 103 -11.62 -5.21 17.91
C ILE A 103 -12.91 -5.53 17.17
N LEU A 104 -13.34 -6.78 17.27
CA LEU A 104 -14.59 -7.26 16.68
C LEU A 104 -15.79 -6.89 17.56
N PRO A 105 -17.03 -6.85 17.03
CA PRO A 105 -18.22 -6.49 17.79
C PRO A 105 -18.48 -7.39 19.00
N ASP A 106 -17.99 -8.63 18.97
CA ASP A 106 -18.07 -9.58 20.08
C ASP A 106 -16.94 -9.44 21.11
N GLY A 107 -16.12 -8.39 21.01
CA GLY A 107 -15.00 -8.12 21.89
C GLY A 107 -13.72 -8.90 21.58
N ARG A 108 -13.73 -9.83 20.62
CA ARG A 108 -12.51 -10.51 20.20
C ARG A 108 -11.58 -9.58 19.44
N ALA A 109 -10.27 -9.76 19.60
CA ALA A 109 -9.26 -9.01 18.89
C ALA A 109 -8.71 -9.81 17.69
N PHE A 110 -8.47 -9.12 16.59
CA PHE A 110 -7.72 -9.62 15.45
C PHE A 110 -6.45 -8.79 15.27
N ILE A 111 -5.31 -9.45 15.26
CA ILE A 111 -4.01 -8.85 15.01
C ILE A 111 -3.53 -9.41 13.69
N ALA A 112 -3.48 -8.58 12.65
CA ALA A 112 -2.91 -8.95 11.36
C ALA A 112 -1.38 -8.86 11.41
N ASP A 113 -0.69 -9.59 10.54
CA ASP A 113 0.77 -9.52 10.45
C ASP A 113 1.21 -8.13 9.97
N PHE A 114 0.46 -7.53 9.03
CA PHE A 114 0.74 -6.22 8.47
C PHE A 114 -0.53 -5.38 8.23
N LEU A 115 -0.30 -4.08 8.10
CA LEU A 115 -1.30 -3.10 7.66
C LEU A 115 -0.68 -2.23 6.57
N PHE A 116 -1.35 -2.14 5.43
CA PHE A 116 -1.08 -1.09 4.44
C PHE A 116 -1.97 0.11 4.74
N GLU A 117 -1.36 1.29 4.79
CA GLU A 117 -2.07 2.54 5.10
C GLU A 117 -1.74 3.62 4.08
N LYS A 118 -2.79 4.25 3.51
CA LYS A 118 -2.67 5.37 2.58
C LYS A 118 -4.00 6.14 2.49
N TYR A 119 -3.94 7.46 2.56
CA TYR A 119 -5.11 8.35 2.45
C TYR A 119 -6.27 7.98 3.40
N GLY A 120 -5.97 7.50 4.60
CA GLY A 120 -6.98 7.03 5.56
C GLY A 120 -7.59 5.65 5.27
N LYS A 121 -7.29 5.05 4.11
CA LYS A 121 -7.64 3.66 3.81
C LYS A 121 -6.67 2.73 4.53
N LYS A 122 -7.22 1.69 5.15
CA LYS A 122 -6.49 0.65 5.87
C LYS A 122 -6.77 -0.70 5.23
N ILE A 123 -5.72 -1.44 4.89
CA ILE A 123 -5.81 -2.79 4.36
C ILE A 123 -4.99 -3.69 5.27
N TYR A 124 -5.68 -4.50 6.06
CA TYR A 124 -5.05 -5.50 6.90
C TYR A 124 -4.53 -6.63 6.01
N PHE A 125 -3.34 -7.10 6.28
CA PHE A 125 -2.70 -8.15 5.50
C PHE A 125 -2.24 -9.27 6.43
N GLU A 126 -2.76 -10.48 6.16
CA GLU A 126 -2.51 -11.68 6.94
C GLU A 126 -1.79 -12.71 6.08
N ILE A 127 -0.73 -13.29 6.61
CA ILE A 127 0.06 -14.34 5.95
C ILE A 127 -0.27 -15.66 6.62
N VAL A 128 -0.87 -16.56 5.85
CA VAL A 128 -1.24 -17.90 6.32
C VAL A 128 -0.21 -18.90 5.81
N GLY A 129 0.66 -19.35 6.71
CA GLY A 129 1.69 -20.35 6.45
C GLY A 129 1.15 -21.76 6.31
N PHE A 130 2.04 -22.75 6.48
CA PHE A 130 1.66 -24.16 6.49
C PHE A 130 1.20 -24.58 7.90
N TRP A 131 -0.08 -24.93 8.03
CA TRP A 131 -0.70 -25.32 9.31
C TRP A 131 -1.63 -26.51 9.13
N THR A 132 -2.06 -27.10 10.25
CA THR A 132 -3.02 -28.19 10.23
C THR A 132 -4.38 -27.73 9.70
N ALA A 133 -5.12 -28.65 9.07
CA ALA A 133 -6.47 -28.44 8.55
C ALA A 133 -7.41 -27.74 9.56
N GLN A 134 -7.40 -28.20 10.81
CA GLN A 134 -8.26 -27.64 11.86
C GLN A 134 -7.89 -26.19 12.21
N TYR A 135 -6.61 -25.85 12.21
CA TYR A 135 -6.16 -24.47 12.43
C TYR A 135 -6.58 -23.56 11.28
N LEU A 136 -6.34 -24.00 10.04
CA LEU A 136 -6.75 -23.25 8.84
C LEU A 136 -8.26 -22.99 8.83
N LYS A 137 -9.08 -24.00 9.13
CA LYS A 137 -10.53 -23.89 9.19
C LYS A 137 -10.98 -22.81 10.20
N ARG A 138 -10.37 -22.77 11.38
CA ARG A 138 -10.65 -21.73 12.40
C ARG A 138 -10.14 -20.35 11.97
N LYS A 139 -8.94 -20.27 11.41
CA LYS A 139 -8.35 -19.01 10.94
C LYS A 139 -9.21 -18.44 9.80
N PHE A 140 -9.64 -19.25 8.84
CA PHE A 140 -10.53 -18.81 7.77
C PHE A 140 -11.92 -18.39 8.26
N LYS A 141 -12.50 -19.11 9.24
CA LYS A 141 -13.74 -18.66 9.85
C LYS A 141 -13.60 -17.26 10.48
N LYS A 142 -12.50 -17.01 11.19
CA LYS A 142 -12.21 -15.71 11.78
C LYS A 142 -11.99 -14.63 10.70
N ILE A 143 -11.25 -14.95 9.65
CA ILE A 143 -11.03 -14.07 8.49
C ILE A 143 -12.37 -13.73 7.81
N TYR A 144 -13.24 -14.71 7.63
CA TYR A 144 -14.59 -14.53 7.09
C TYR A 144 -15.45 -13.60 7.96
N GLU A 145 -15.45 -13.79 9.28
CA GLU A 145 -16.17 -12.91 10.19
C GLU A 145 -15.66 -11.47 10.10
N ILE A 146 -14.34 -11.27 9.97
CA ILE A 146 -13.71 -9.97 9.81
C ILE A 146 -14.07 -9.34 8.47
N SER A 147 -14.09 -10.13 7.39
CA SER A 147 -14.42 -9.62 6.05
C SER A 147 -15.84 -9.05 5.97
N LYS A 148 -16.78 -9.58 6.78
CA LYS A 148 -18.14 -9.04 6.91
C LYS A 148 -18.19 -7.68 7.61
N LEU A 149 -17.17 -7.36 8.41
CA LEU A 149 -17.06 -6.10 9.13
C LEU A 149 -16.25 -5.05 8.33
N SER A 150 -15.67 -5.46 7.19
CA SER A 150 -14.95 -4.54 6.35
C SER A 150 -15.92 -3.49 5.80
N ASP A 151 -15.71 -2.27 6.21
CA ASP A 151 -16.36 -1.08 5.68
C ASP A 151 -15.50 -0.48 4.56
N ASN A 152 -15.98 0.59 3.93
CA ASN A 152 -15.22 1.29 2.88
C ASN A 152 -13.84 1.81 3.35
N LYS A 153 -13.55 1.81 4.65
CA LYS A 153 -12.28 2.29 5.22
C LYS A 153 -11.30 1.16 5.51
N ASN A 154 -11.81 0.00 5.90
CA ASN A 154 -11.00 -1.15 6.28
C ASN A 154 -11.19 -2.29 5.29
N ASP A 155 -10.13 -2.94 4.92
CA ASP A 155 -10.13 -4.08 4.00
C ASP A 155 -9.17 -5.16 4.51
N LEU A 156 -9.34 -6.40 4.02
CA LEU A 156 -8.51 -7.53 4.40
C LEU A 156 -7.97 -8.23 3.16
N LEU A 157 -6.66 -8.36 3.09
CA LEU A 157 -5.91 -9.11 2.08
C LEU A 157 -5.25 -10.31 2.76
N VAL A 158 -5.30 -11.47 2.13
CA VAL A 158 -4.78 -12.71 2.71
C VAL A 158 -3.80 -13.38 1.76
N ALA A 159 -2.60 -13.69 2.23
CA ALA A 159 -1.66 -14.54 1.51
C ALA A 159 -1.70 -15.96 2.09
N ILE A 160 -1.87 -16.96 1.22
CA ILE A 160 -2.01 -18.36 1.61
C ILE A 160 -0.92 -19.19 0.95
N ASN A 161 -0.25 -20.03 1.73
CA ASN A 161 0.72 -20.98 1.18
C ASN A 161 0.00 -22.02 0.29
N GLU A 162 0.58 -22.31 -0.90
CA GLU A 162 0.00 -23.24 -1.87
C GLU A 162 -0.25 -24.63 -1.28
N HIS A 163 0.64 -25.15 -0.46
CA HIS A 163 0.46 -26.45 0.17
C HIS A 163 -0.76 -26.48 1.09
N SER A 164 -0.99 -25.41 1.84
CA SER A 164 -2.19 -25.25 2.66
C SER A 164 -3.45 -25.09 1.83
N PHE A 165 -3.34 -24.55 0.62
CA PHE A 165 -4.46 -24.34 -0.29
C PHE A 165 -4.87 -25.62 -1.03
N VAL A 166 -3.90 -26.51 -1.35
CA VAL A 166 -4.14 -27.74 -2.15
C VAL A 166 -4.53 -28.93 -1.27
N SER A 167 -3.92 -29.09 -0.10
CA SER A 167 -4.15 -30.25 0.78
C SER A 167 -5.58 -30.33 1.33
N GLU A 168 -6.32 -29.23 1.34
CA GLU A 168 -7.67 -29.08 1.88
C GLU A 168 -8.68 -28.65 0.80
N SER A 169 -8.42 -29.01 -0.46
CA SER A 169 -9.04 -28.40 -1.66
C SER A 169 -10.57 -28.48 -1.75
N GLY A 170 -11.25 -29.33 -1.01
CA GLY A 170 -12.73 -29.37 -0.96
C GLY A 170 -13.32 -28.37 0.03
N GLU A 171 -12.93 -28.43 1.30
CA GLU A 171 -13.54 -27.63 2.37
C GLU A 171 -13.04 -26.18 2.38
N ILE A 172 -11.76 -25.95 2.13
CA ILE A 172 -11.21 -24.57 2.07
C ILE A 172 -11.72 -23.84 0.84
N LYS A 173 -11.84 -24.52 -0.31
CA LYS A 173 -12.50 -23.92 -1.48
C LYS A 173 -13.95 -23.56 -1.20
N ASN A 174 -14.69 -24.41 -0.50
CA ASN A 174 -16.06 -24.11 -0.11
C ASN A 174 -16.12 -22.95 0.90
N LEU A 175 -15.22 -22.93 1.90
CA LEU A 175 -15.13 -21.80 2.84
C LEU A 175 -14.69 -20.49 2.18
N LEU A 176 -13.88 -20.56 1.13
CA LEU A 176 -13.45 -19.40 0.36
C LEU A 176 -14.50 -19.02 -0.70
N SER A 177 -15.24 -19.95 -1.29
CA SER A 177 -16.36 -19.68 -2.20
C SER A 177 -17.59 -19.17 -1.47
N ASP A 178 -17.83 -19.62 -0.25
CA ASP A 178 -18.85 -19.10 0.65
C ASP A 178 -18.39 -17.82 1.38
N SER A 179 -17.08 -17.52 1.35
CA SER A 179 -16.55 -16.28 1.89
C SER A 179 -16.83 -15.13 0.93
N ILE A 180 -17.25 -14.01 1.48
CA ILE A 180 -17.39 -12.72 0.79
C ILE A 180 -16.01 -12.16 0.36
N LEU A 181 -14.93 -12.92 0.59
CA LEU A 181 -13.59 -12.54 0.11
C LEU A 181 -13.55 -12.75 -1.40
N ASP A 182 -13.59 -11.64 -2.13
CA ASP A 182 -13.31 -11.63 -3.56
C ASP A 182 -11.99 -12.37 -3.84
N TYR A 183 -11.95 -13.17 -4.89
CA TYR A 183 -10.74 -13.90 -5.28
C TYR A 183 -9.51 -12.98 -5.41
N ASP A 184 -9.72 -11.70 -5.71
CA ASP A 184 -8.67 -10.69 -5.82
C ASP A 184 -8.00 -10.35 -4.48
N LYS A 185 -8.64 -10.68 -3.36
CA LYS A 185 -8.13 -10.48 -2.00
C LYS A 185 -7.37 -11.69 -1.46
N ILE A 186 -7.29 -12.77 -2.24
CA ILE A 186 -6.57 -13.99 -1.88
C ILE A 186 -5.35 -14.15 -2.77
N ILE A 187 -4.18 -14.17 -2.14
CA ILE A 187 -2.90 -14.31 -2.81
C ILE A 187 -2.29 -15.65 -2.46
N VAL A 188 -2.28 -16.58 -3.41
CA VAL A 188 -1.59 -17.85 -3.20
C VAL A 188 -0.10 -17.67 -3.45
N TYR A 189 0.74 -18.08 -2.49
CA TYR A 189 2.19 -18.03 -2.60
C TYR A 189 2.82 -19.42 -2.49
N LYS A 190 4.02 -19.55 -3.07
CA LYS A 190 4.79 -20.81 -3.12
C LYS A 190 6.09 -20.63 -2.37
N LYS A 191 6.53 -21.70 -1.69
CA LYS A 191 7.74 -21.66 -0.88
C LYS A 191 7.65 -20.43 0.05
N ASP A 192 8.71 -19.66 0.19
CA ASP A 192 8.79 -18.52 1.11
C ASP A 192 8.66 -17.17 0.39
N SER A 193 7.99 -17.14 -0.75
CA SER A 193 7.94 -15.95 -1.59
C SER A 193 6.52 -15.54 -1.95
N ILE A 194 6.08 -14.45 -1.36
CA ILE A 194 4.80 -13.81 -1.68
C ILE A 194 4.94 -13.06 -3.00
N PRO A 195 4.04 -13.26 -3.97
CA PRO A 195 4.13 -12.63 -5.28
C PRO A 195 3.86 -11.13 -5.22
N MET A 196 4.91 -10.32 -5.10
CA MET A 196 4.85 -8.86 -4.97
C MET A 196 4.04 -8.19 -6.08
N LYS A 197 4.10 -8.71 -7.32
CA LYS A 197 3.31 -8.16 -8.43
C LYS A 197 1.81 -8.15 -8.14
N LYS A 198 1.27 -9.20 -7.50
CA LYS A 198 -0.15 -9.28 -7.14
C LYS A 198 -0.52 -8.26 -6.06
N ILE A 199 0.32 -8.12 -5.03
CA ILE A 199 0.15 -7.10 -3.98
C ILE A 199 0.12 -5.70 -4.58
N ILE A 200 1.13 -5.37 -5.38
CA ILE A 200 1.25 -4.04 -6.00
C ILE A 200 0.08 -3.76 -6.95
N PHE A 201 -0.35 -4.76 -7.71
CA PHE A 201 -1.51 -4.62 -8.59
C PHE A 201 -2.78 -4.33 -7.79
N TYR A 202 -3.01 -5.07 -6.72
CA TYR A 202 -4.14 -4.84 -5.81
C TYR A 202 -4.10 -3.44 -5.19
N LEU A 203 -2.97 -3.02 -4.63
CA LEU A 203 -2.81 -1.67 -4.05
C LEU A 203 -3.04 -0.57 -5.09
N LYS A 204 -2.59 -0.75 -6.33
CA LYS A 204 -2.86 0.19 -7.43
C LYS A 204 -4.34 0.25 -7.81
N SER A 205 -5.06 -0.87 -7.76
CA SER A 205 -6.51 -0.87 -8.01
C SER A 205 -7.26 -0.07 -6.94
N ILE A 206 -6.86 -0.20 -5.68
CA ILE A 206 -7.39 0.61 -4.58
C ILE A 206 -7.03 2.08 -4.74
N ASP A 207 -5.78 2.41 -5.12
CA ASP A 207 -5.40 3.79 -5.43
C ASP A 207 -6.32 4.39 -6.50
N SER A 208 -6.61 3.64 -7.56
CA SER A 208 -7.51 4.09 -8.64
C SER A 208 -8.94 4.30 -8.15
N GLN A 209 -9.45 3.43 -7.28
CA GLN A 209 -10.78 3.59 -6.69
C GLN A 209 -10.86 4.85 -5.81
N ILE A 210 -9.86 5.08 -4.95
CA ILE A 210 -9.79 6.27 -4.10
C ILE A 210 -9.73 7.54 -4.97
N MET A 211 -8.89 7.55 -6.00
CA MET A 211 -8.75 8.69 -6.91
C MET A 211 -10.06 8.98 -7.66
N ASN A 212 -10.81 7.96 -8.07
CA ASN A 212 -12.10 8.14 -8.73
C ASN A 212 -13.15 8.68 -7.76
N GLN A 213 -13.22 8.17 -6.52
CA GLN A 213 -14.11 8.68 -5.47
C GLN A 213 -13.81 10.16 -5.14
N ASN A 214 -12.53 10.50 -5.01
CA ASN A 214 -12.10 11.87 -4.79
C ASN A 214 -12.48 12.77 -5.97
N LEU A 215 -12.30 12.29 -7.20
CA LEU A 215 -12.69 13.03 -8.40
C LEU A 215 -14.20 13.39 -8.38
N GLU A 216 -15.06 12.44 -8.06
CA GLU A 216 -16.51 12.70 -7.93
C GLU A 216 -16.81 13.70 -6.82
N THR A 217 -16.13 13.54 -5.66
CA THR A 217 -16.36 14.41 -4.49
C THR A 217 -15.87 15.83 -4.70
N TYR A 218 -14.69 16.00 -5.29
CA TYR A 218 -14.02 17.31 -5.37
C TYR A 218 -14.04 17.96 -6.75
N ARG A 219 -14.76 17.39 -7.73
CA ARG A 219 -14.78 17.90 -9.11
C ARG A 219 -15.09 19.39 -9.19
N SER A 220 -16.13 19.86 -8.51
CA SER A 220 -16.55 21.27 -8.55
C SER A 220 -15.48 22.17 -7.94
N ALA A 221 -15.09 21.89 -6.69
CA ALA A 221 -14.09 22.69 -5.98
C ALA A 221 -12.73 22.73 -6.72
N MET A 222 -12.31 21.60 -7.28
CA MET A 222 -11.08 21.53 -8.07
C MET A 222 -11.20 22.32 -9.37
N THR A 223 -12.35 22.28 -10.02
CA THR A 223 -12.61 23.06 -11.25
C THR A 223 -12.56 24.56 -10.96
N GLU A 224 -13.21 25.01 -9.90
CA GLU A 224 -13.19 26.39 -9.43
C GLU A 224 -11.75 26.86 -9.13
N TYR A 225 -11.00 26.02 -8.41
CA TYR A 225 -9.59 26.32 -8.09
C TYR A 225 -8.71 26.43 -9.34
N ILE A 226 -8.88 25.53 -10.32
CA ILE A 226 -8.15 25.61 -11.61
C ILE A 226 -8.51 26.90 -12.35
N VAL A 227 -9.79 27.26 -12.41
CA VAL A 227 -10.23 28.51 -13.04
C VAL A 227 -9.64 29.74 -12.33
N GLU A 228 -9.59 29.73 -11.00
CA GLU A 228 -8.95 30.79 -10.22
C GLU A 228 -7.45 30.96 -10.58
N LEU A 229 -6.69 29.85 -10.65
CA LEU A 229 -5.28 29.87 -11.05
C LEU A 229 -5.09 30.42 -12.47
N LEU A 230 -5.96 30.02 -13.40
CA LEU A 230 -5.94 30.54 -14.78
C LEU A 230 -6.24 32.03 -14.85
N ASN A 231 -7.17 32.54 -14.04
CA ASN A 231 -7.54 33.95 -13.99
C ASN A 231 -6.42 34.81 -13.36
N LYS A 232 -5.57 34.22 -12.50
CA LYS A 232 -4.36 34.89 -11.97
C LYS A 232 -3.25 35.02 -13.01
N ASN A 233 -3.45 34.52 -14.25
CA ASN A 233 -2.49 34.52 -15.35
C ASN A 233 -1.10 33.96 -14.97
N GLN A 234 -1.08 32.91 -14.15
CA GLN A 234 0.16 32.22 -13.83
C GLN A 234 0.69 31.53 -15.08
N ASP A 235 1.94 31.79 -15.42
CA ASP A 235 2.57 31.20 -16.60
C ASP A 235 2.76 29.70 -16.52
N ILE A 236 2.92 29.17 -15.29
CA ILE A 236 3.17 27.75 -15.02
C ILE A 236 2.31 27.33 -13.83
N ILE A 237 1.51 26.29 -14.02
CA ILE A 237 0.71 25.65 -12.98
C ILE A 237 1.13 24.19 -12.88
N ASN A 238 1.52 23.78 -11.67
CA ASN A 238 1.94 22.40 -11.40
C ASN A 238 0.72 21.53 -11.07
N LEU A 239 0.37 20.62 -11.96
CA LEU A 239 -0.77 19.70 -11.78
C LEU A 239 -0.49 18.64 -10.71
N GLU A 240 0.77 18.36 -10.36
CA GLU A 240 1.10 17.45 -9.26
C GLU A 240 0.66 18.01 -7.90
N GLU A 241 0.74 19.31 -7.71
CA GLU A 241 0.25 19.96 -6.49
C GLU A 241 -1.25 19.84 -6.36
N ILE A 242 -1.98 20.07 -7.45
CA ILE A 242 -3.43 19.86 -7.49
C ILE A 242 -3.77 18.38 -7.24
N SER A 243 -3.04 17.47 -7.89
CA SER A 243 -3.18 16.02 -7.71
C SER A 243 -2.99 15.61 -6.24
N LYS A 244 -1.97 16.13 -5.58
CA LYS A 244 -1.69 15.86 -4.16
C LYS A 244 -2.77 16.44 -3.23
N THR A 245 -3.22 17.67 -3.52
CA THR A 245 -4.21 18.37 -2.70
C THR A 245 -5.56 17.66 -2.72
N TYR A 246 -6.01 17.23 -3.88
CA TYR A 246 -7.33 16.62 -4.05
C TYR A 246 -7.29 15.07 -4.09
N GLY A 247 -6.11 14.46 -4.10
CA GLY A 247 -5.95 13.01 -4.22
C GLY A 247 -6.53 12.44 -5.52
N VAL A 248 -6.38 13.17 -6.64
CA VAL A 248 -6.95 12.84 -7.95
C VAL A 248 -5.82 12.66 -8.96
N SER A 249 -6.00 11.78 -9.95
CA SER A 249 -4.97 11.54 -10.96
C SER A 249 -4.72 12.76 -11.86
N ILE A 250 -3.48 12.97 -12.28
CA ILE A 250 -3.11 14.05 -13.23
C ILE A 250 -3.90 13.93 -14.53
N ASN A 251 -4.15 12.71 -15.00
CA ASN A 251 -4.96 12.47 -16.21
C ASN A 251 -6.41 12.99 -16.05
N SER A 252 -7.01 12.76 -14.88
CA SER A 252 -8.37 13.28 -14.61
C SER A 252 -8.38 14.81 -14.54
N ILE A 253 -7.36 15.43 -13.96
CA ILE A 253 -7.18 16.89 -13.94
C ILE A 253 -7.03 17.41 -15.38
N SER A 254 -6.19 16.78 -16.19
CA SER A 254 -5.96 17.13 -17.59
C SER A 254 -7.24 17.03 -18.42
N ASN A 255 -8.08 16.02 -18.16
CA ASN A 255 -9.38 15.88 -18.81
C ASN A 255 -10.34 17.02 -18.41
N ILE A 256 -10.37 17.42 -17.13
CA ILE A 256 -11.17 18.57 -16.68
C ILE A 256 -10.70 19.83 -17.41
N ILE A 257 -9.41 20.11 -17.42
CA ILE A 257 -8.82 21.26 -18.12
C ILE A 257 -9.18 21.22 -19.62
N SER A 258 -9.10 20.05 -20.25
CA SER A 258 -9.44 19.89 -21.66
C SER A 258 -10.92 20.18 -21.94
N ASN A 259 -11.82 19.82 -21.03
CA ASN A 259 -13.26 20.12 -21.15
C ASN A 259 -13.55 21.61 -20.91
N LEU A 260 -12.70 22.32 -20.19
CA LEU A 260 -12.81 23.77 -20.00
C LEU A 260 -12.28 24.59 -21.20
N ARG A 261 -11.80 23.97 -22.28
CA ARG A 261 -11.22 24.64 -23.47
C ARG A 261 -12.19 25.58 -24.21
N THR A 262 -13.46 25.56 -23.91
CA THR A 262 -14.42 26.59 -24.35
C THR A 262 -14.18 27.94 -23.68
N ASN A 263 -13.40 27.99 -22.60
CA ASN A 263 -13.04 29.22 -21.93
C ASN A 263 -11.79 29.83 -22.58
N ASN A 264 -11.86 31.09 -23.05
CA ASN A 264 -10.80 31.78 -23.77
C ASN A 264 -9.46 31.83 -23.03
N HIS A 265 -9.47 31.77 -21.70
CA HIS A 265 -8.25 31.77 -20.88
C HIS A 265 -7.41 30.49 -21.05
N ILE A 266 -8.04 29.34 -21.24
CA ILE A 266 -7.35 28.05 -21.36
C ILE A 266 -6.67 27.86 -22.71
N GLN A 267 -7.18 28.50 -23.78
CA GLN A 267 -6.58 28.42 -25.12
C GLN A 267 -5.14 28.94 -25.15
N LYS A 268 -4.77 29.75 -24.16
CA LYS A 268 -3.41 30.29 -24.01
C LYS A 268 -2.42 29.29 -23.41
N TYR A 269 -2.90 28.16 -22.91
CA TYR A 269 -2.07 27.16 -22.21
C TYR A 269 -1.96 25.86 -22.98
N ILE A 270 -0.88 25.13 -22.69
CA ILE A 270 -0.71 23.73 -23.08
C ILE A 270 -0.48 22.87 -21.84
N ILE A 271 -0.88 21.63 -21.93
CA ILE A 271 -0.56 20.61 -20.92
C ILE A 271 0.65 19.84 -21.44
N GLN A 272 1.73 19.87 -20.68
CA GLN A 272 2.92 19.09 -20.95
C GLN A 272 3.26 18.25 -19.71
N ASN A 273 3.02 16.94 -19.78
CA ASN A 273 3.11 16.03 -18.65
C ASN A 273 2.23 16.50 -17.46
N SER A 274 2.84 16.89 -16.34
CA SER A 274 2.15 17.40 -15.15
C SER A 274 2.22 18.93 -15.02
N LEU A 275 2.58 19.64 -16.08
CA LEU A 275 2.61 21.10 -16.09
C LEU A 275 1.58 21.67 -17.08
N LEU A 276 0.91 22.71 -16.65
CA LEU A 276 0.11 23.57 -17.53
C LEU A 276 0.92 24.86 -17.74
N ILE A 277 1.38 25.09 -18.97
CA ILE A 277 2.31 26.17 -19.30
C ILE A 277 1.67 27.13 -20.31
N SER A 278 1.80 28.45 -20.09
CA SER A 278 1.33 29.44 -21.05
C SER A 278 2.17 29.39 -22.34
N LYS A 279 1.50 29.56 -23.49
CA LYS A 279 2.18 29.64 -24.81
C LYS A 279 3.18 30.80 -24.85
N GLY A 280 2.85 31.91 -24.17
CA GLY A 280 3.74 33.05 -24.03
C GLY A 280 5.07 32.66 -23.35
N LYS A 281 4.99 31.94 -22.24
CA LYS A 281 6.15 31.47 -21.52
C LYS A 281 6.99 30.47 -22.32
N LEU A 282 6.34 29.59 -23.05
CA LEU A 282 7.04 28.65 -23.94
C LEU A 282 7.81 29.38 -25.07
N ASN A 283 7.21 30.43 -25.65
CA ASN A 283 7.86 31.23 -26.66
C ASN A 283 9.07 32.00 -26.08
N GLU A 284 8.94 32.56 -24.87
CA GLU A 284 10.03 33.16 -24.13
C GLU A 284 11.21 32.21 -23.94
N ILE A 285 10.88 30.98 -23.46
CA ILE A 285 11.87 29.92 -23.24
C ILE A 285 12.54 29.55 -24.57
N LYS A 286 11.74 29.32 -25.62
CA LYS A 286 12.25 29.00 -26.97
C LYS A 286 13.21 30.06 -27.48
N TYR A 287 12.90 31.33 -27.23
CA TYR A 287 13.75 32.44 -27.62
C TYR A 287 15.07 32.45 -26.80
N ARG A 288 15.02 32.20 -25.49
CA ARG A 288 16.20 32.12 -24.63
C ARG A 288 17.10 30.92 -24.94
N ILE A 289 16.54 29.80 -25.34
CA ILE A 289 17.32 28.62 -25.77
C ILE A 289 18.06 28.94 -27.07
N GLY A 290 17.40 29.59 -28.03
CA GLY A 290 18.02 30.00 -29.30
C GLY A 290 18.79 28.85 -29.95
N ASP A 291 20.11 29.05 -30.11
CA ASP A 291 21.04 28.08 -30.71
C ASP A 291 21.90 27.35 -29.65
N ILE A 292 21.54 27.41 -28.38
CA ILE A 292 22.26 26.69 -27.32
C ILE A 292 22.04 25.18 -27.57
N ASP A 293 23.15 24.45 -27.69
CA ASP A 293 23.15 23.00 -27.94
C ASP A 293 23.50 22.16 -26.69
N ASN A 294 23.89 22.82 -25.59
CA ASN A 294 24.26 22.19 -24.33
C ASN A 294 23.05 21.99 -23.43
N LEU A 295 22.76 20.72 -23.09
CA LEU A 295 21.62 20.38 -22.23
C LEU A 295 21.70 21.05 -20.84
N ILE A 296 22.87 21.14 -20.23
CA ILE A 296 23.05 21.68 -18.88
C ILE A 296 22.66 23.17 -18.86
N GLU A 297 23.13 23.95 -19.83
CA GLU A 297 22.80 25.38 -19.95
C GLU A 297 21.27 25.54 -20.17
N ILE A 298 20.67 24.69 -20.99
CA ILE A 298 19.24 24.69 -21.20
C ILE A 298 18.49 24.34 -19.90
N GLN A 299 18.97 23.37 -19.13
CA GLN A 299 18.38 23.02 -17.82
C GLN A 299 18.43 24.19 -16.84
N GLU A 300 19.48 25.01 -16.84
CA GLU A 300 19.55 26.24 -16.05
C GLU A 300 18.49 27.26 -16.48
N ILE A 301 18.23 27.40 -17.78
CA ILE A 301 17.15 28.27 -18.29
C ILE A 301 15.81 27.79 -17.76
N PHE A 302 15.54 26.46 -17.76
CA PHE A 302 14.30 25.88 -17.25
C PHE A 302 14.15 26.12 -15.75
N GLN A 303 15.20 25.88 -14.97
CA GLN A 303 15.19 26.11 -13.52
C GLN A 303 14.91 27.57 -13.16
N ASN A 304 15.59 28.50 -13.85
CA ASN A 304 15.39 29.95 -13.66
C ASN A 304 13.97 30.42 -14.02
N ASN A 305 13.22 29.57 -14.75
CA ASN A 305 11.82 29.79 -15.08
C ASN A 305 10.85 28.91 -14.27
N ASN A 306 11.27 28.36 -13.15
CA ASN A 306 10.49 27.48 -12.26
C ASN A 306 9.95 26.21 -12.95
N ILE A 307 10.65 25.71 -13.96
CA ILE A 307 10.33 24.43 -14.60
C ILE A 307 11.29 23.36 -14.08
N PRO A 308 10.79 22.29 -13.45
CA PRO A 308 11.64 21.21 -12.96
C PRO A 308 12.42 20.55 -14.10
N ILE A 309 13.70 20.24 -13.84
CA ILE A 309 14.64 19.64 -14.82
C ILE A 309 14.09 18.39 -15.49
N GLN A 310 13.34 17.58 -14.75
CA GLN A 310 12.74 16.35 -15.25
C GLN A 310 11.85 16.53 -16.48
N TYR A 311 11.31 17.73 -16.71
CA TYR A 311 10.44 18.04 -17.86
C TYR A 311 11.20 18.66 -19.04
N THR A 312 12.51 18.95 -18.90
CA THR A 312 13.31 19.61 -19.93
C THR A 312 13.21 18.90 -21.28
N ILE A 313 13.46 17.59 -21.29
CA ILE A 313 13.47 16.78 -22.52
C ILE A 313 12.10 16.79 -23.22
N ASP A 314 11.03 16.69 -22.48
CA ASP A 314 9.68 16.62 -23.05
C ASP A 314 9.25 17.98 -23.60
N ILE A 315 9.60 19.06 -22.91
CA ILE A 315 9.32 20.42 -23.39
C ILE A 315 10.17 20.74 -24.62
N LEU A 316 11.45 20.34 -24.65
CA LEU A 316 12.30 20.50 -25.84
C LEU A 316 11.72 19.78 -27.05
N LYS A 317 11.22 18.56 -26.89
CA LYS A 317 10.53 17.83 -27.97
C LYS A 317 9.28 18.57 -28.44
N TYR A 318 8.51 19.12 -27.51
CA TYR A 318 7.34 19.93 -27.85
C TYR A 318 7.71 21.20 -28.62
N LEU A 319 8.83 21.84 -28.26
CA LEU A 319 9.38 23.02 -28.94
C LEU A 319 10.09 22.68 -30.27
N GLU A 320 10.01 21.42 -30.69
CA GLU A 320 10.57 20.89 -31.94
C GLU A 320 12.12 20.88 -32.00
N TYR A 321 12.75 20.69 -30.83
CA TYR A 321 14.18 20.40 -30.79
C TYR A 321 14.44 18.90 -30.93
N GLU A 322 15.54 18.57 -31.64
CA GLU A 322 16.06 17.23 -31.74
C GLU A 322 17.09 16.96 -30.64
N ILE A 323 17.02 15.78 -30.01
CA ILE A 323 17.91 15.40 -28.90
C ILE A 323 18.79 14.27 -29.38
N VAL A 324 20.08 14.57 -29.53
CA VAL A 324 21.08 13.64 -30.04
C VAL A 324 21.94 13.13 -28.90
N TRP A 325 21.85 11.85 -28.60
CA TRP A 325 22.64 11.18 -27.58
C TRP A 325 23.97 10.71 -28.18
N LYS A 326 25.09 11.24 -27.69
CA LYS A 326 26.45 10.83 -28.12
C LYS A 326 27.15 9.89 -27.13
N GLY A 327 26.46 9.44 -26.06
CA GLY A 327 26.99 8.58 -25.02
C GLY A 327 25.97 8.32 -23.89
N MET A 328 26.39 7.66 -22.82
CA MET A 328 25.53 7.37 -21.68
C MET A 328 25.46 8.53 -20.65
N ASP A 329 26.35 9.52 -20.74
CA ASP A 329 26.38 10.68 -19.86
C ASP A 329 25.51 11.82 -20.39
N SER A 330 24.82 12.50 -19.47
CA SER A 330 24.01 13.68 -19.80
C SER A 330 24.82 14.84 -20.40
N SER A 331 26.10 14.90 -20.12
CA SER A 331 27.05 15.86 -20.73
C SER A 331 27.28 15.63 -22.24
N ASN A 332 26.92 14.46 -22.74
CA ASN A 332 27.08 14.08 -24.14
C ASN A 332 25.79 14.21 -24.95
N ILE A 333 24.80 14.91 -24.43
CA ILE A 333 23.54 15.18 -25.12
C ILE A 333 23.67 16.52 -25.84
N ILE A 334 23.45 16.50 -27.15
CA ILE A 334 23.42 17.69 -27.99
C ILE A 334 21.98 17.97 -28.39
N ILE A 335 21.58 19.22 -28.23
CA ILE A 335 20.26 19.72 -28.61
C ILE A 335 20.40 20.45 -29.93
N LYS A 336 19.56 20.09 -30.91
CA LYS A 336 19.51 20.73 -32.20
C LYS A 336 18.11 21.21 -32.52
N ARG A 337 18.02 22.39 -33.14
CA ARG A 337 16.75 22.86 -33.67
C ARG A 337 16.37 21.98 -34.89
N LYS A 338 15.15 21.50 -34.94
CA LYS A 338 14.62 20.84 -36.14
C LYS A 338 14.52 21.90 -37.25
N THR A 339 15.26 21.68 -38.34
CA THR A 339 15.17 22.48 -39.56
C THR A 339 13.84 22.27 -40.28
#